data_d59ddcc1588d67f249c19e90b4ffd825
#
_entry.id   d59ddcc1588d67f249c19e90b4ffd825
#
_cell.length_a   1.000
_cell.length_b   1.000
_cell.length_c   1.000
_cell.angle_alpha   90.00
_cell.angle_beta   90.00
_cell.angle_gamma   90.00
#
_symmetry.space_group_name_H-M   'P 1'
#
loop_
_entity.id
_entity.type
_entity.pdbx_description
1 polymer ?
#
loop_
_entity_poly.entity_id
_entity_poly.type
_entity_poly.pdbx_seq_one_letter_code
_entity_poly.pdbx_strand_id
1 'polypeptide(L)'
;HIIRNALDHGIEDGDARERVGKPRTGTIALNAYAKGNQVVVEVEDDGAGIDADELVRSAVGHGLLTAEEANELTDRDRVELVFLPGLSTRSEPGRLSGRGVGMDVVKTNIGRLGGVVDVQSEKGIGTKLTITLPITLAMISALMVRVGEAIYAMPLSSVQEALLVDPSSVREVEGREIATVRGKSLPLCRLEMLFELEKTERDPSGRMLVV
;
A
#
# COMPACT_ATOMS: atom_id res chain seq x y z
N HIS A 1 10.55 -5.60 -11.93
CA HIS A 1 10.61 -6.43 -10.72
C HIS A 1 9.66 -7.61 -10.80
N ILE A 2 8.42 -7.44 -11.22
CA ILE A 2 7.41 -8.51 -11.32
C ILE A 2 7.91 -9.63 -12.23
N ILE A 3 8.33 -9.32 -13.46
CA ILE A 3 8.86 -10.30 -14.41
C ILE A 3 10.10 -11.02 -13.84
N ARG A 4 10.97 -10.27 -13.15
CA ARG A 4 12.13 -10.88 -12.50
C ARG A 4 11.72 -11.83 -11.39
N ASN A 5 10.73 -11.46 -10.55
CA ASN A 5 10.21 -12.35 -9.52
C ASN A 5 9.60 -13.62 -10.11
N ALA A 6 8.83 -13.50 -11.20
CA ALA A 6 8.31 -14.64 -11.91
C ALA A 6 9.45 -15.56 -12.42
N LEU A 7 10.51 -14.99 -13.02
CA LEU A 7 11.63 -15.73 -13.55
C LEU A 7 12.51 -16.37 -12.46
N ASP A 8 12.87 -15.60 -11.44
CA ASP A 8 13.85 -16.03 -10.43
C ASP A 8 13.23 -16.92 -9.34
N HIS A 9 11.91 -16.81 -9.13
CA HIS A 9 11.19 -17.43 -8.00
C HIS A 9 9.92 -18.17 -8.41
N GLY A 10 9.27 -17.77 -9.50
CA GLY A 10 8.03 -18.39 -9.97
C GLY A 10 8.29 -19.64 -10.80
N ILE A 11 9.11 -19.53 -11.84
CA ILE A 11 9.36 -20.62 -12.78
C ILE A 11 10.35 -21.63 -12.17
N GLU A 12 9.94 -22.91 -12.13
CA GLU A 12 10.77 -24.01 -11.69
C GLU A 12 11.79 -24.42 -12.77
N ASP A 13 12.88 -25.08 -12.35
CA ASP A 13 13.81 -25.70 -13.27
C ASP A 13 13.10 -26.72 -14.19
N GLY A 14 13.57 -26.84 -15.45
CA GLY A 14 12.95 -27.70 -16.45
C GLY A 14 12.75 -29.15 -15.99
N ASP A 15 13.73 -29.73 -15.26
CA ASP A 15 13.64 -31.08 -14.73
C ASP A 15 12.60 -31.20 -13.60
N ALA A 16 12.42 -30.14 -12.80
CA ALA A 16 11.39 -30.10 -11.78
C ALA A 16 9.99 -29.99 -12.39
N ARG A 17 9.84 -29.19 -13.44
CA ARG A 17 8.59 -29.05 -14.19
C ARG A 17 8.13 -30.37 -14.82
N GLU A 18 9.03 -31.08 -15.48
CA GLU A 18 8.73 -32.39 -16.09
C GLU A 18 8.27 -33.42 -15.05
N ARG A 19 8.86 -33.42 -13.86
CA ARG A 19 8.45 -34.34 -12.77
C ARG A 19 7.01 -34.14 -12.31
N VAL A 20 6.48 -32.92 -12.43
CA VAL A 20 5.09 -32.59 -12.06
C VAL A 20 4.16 -32.52 -13.30
N GLY A 21 4.64 -32.95 -14.47
CA GLY A 21 3.84 -33.03 -15.69
C GLY A 21 3.68 -31.72 -16.45
N LYS A 22 4.49 -30.70 -16.13
CA LYS A 22 4.53 -29.42 -16.85
C LYS A 22 5.52 -29.49 -18.02
N PRO A 23 5.33 -28.68 -19.09
CA PRO A 23 6.34 -28.50 -20.13
C PRO A 23 7.67 -28.04 -19.51
N ARG A 24 8.80 -28.54 -20.05
CA ARG A 24 10.14 -28.19 -19.59
C ARG A 24 10.40 -26.67 -19.60
N THR A 25 9.84 -25.99 -20.60
CA THR A 25 9.94 -24.54 -20.74
C THR A 25 8.78 -23.86 -20.01
N GLY A 26 9.09 -22.96 -19.06
CA GLY A 26 8.10 -22.12 -18.40
C GLY A 26 7.68 -20.94 -19.28
N THR A 27 6.50 -20.43 -19.03
CA THR A 27 5.90 -19.32 -19.76
C THR A 27 5.61 -18.16 -18.83
N ILE A 28 5.97 -16.94 -19.24
CA ILE A 28 5.53 -15.69 -18.62
C ILE A 28 4.78 -14.91 -19.70
N ALA A 29 3.49 -14.69 -19.48
CA ALA A 29 2.63 -13.90 -20.35
C ALA A 29 2.49 -12.48 -19.81
N LEU A 30 2.57 -11.49 -20.70
CA LEU A 30 2.34 -10.08 -20.41
C LEU A 30 1.22 -9.56 -21.30
N ASN A 31 0.13 -9.12 -20.67
CA ASN A 31 -1.01 -8.52 -21.35
C ASN A 31 -1.23 -7.09 -20.86
N ALA A 32 -1.62 -6.21 -21.78
CA ALA A 32 -2.01 -4.85 -21.41
C ALA A 32 -3.20 -4.40 -22.27
N TYR A 33 -4.22 -3.87 -21.62
CA TYR A 33 -5.42 -3.40 -22.30
C TYR A 33 -6.11 -2.26 -21.54
N ALA A 34 -6.91 -1.47 -22.25
CA ALA A 34 -7.75 -0.45 -21.65
C ALA A 34 -9.10 -1.03 -21.20
N LYS A 35 -9.54 -0.69 -20.00
CA LYS A 35 -10.85 -1.06 -19.44
C LYS A 35 -11.53 0.16 -18.84
N GLY A 36 -12.47 0.74 -19.56
CA GLY A 36 -13.08 2.00 -19.17
C GLY A 36 -12.05 3.13 -19.09
N ASN A 37 -11.93 3.77 -17.95
CA ASN A 37 -10.96 4.84 -17.70
C ASN A 37 -9.67 4.34 -17.00
N GLN A 38 -9.33 3.09 -17.21
CA GLN A 38 -8.18 2.44 -16.60
C GLN A 38 -7.36 1.66 -17.64
N VAL A 39 -6.05 1.53 -17.40
CA VAL A 39 -5.19 0.56 -18.06
C VAL A 39 -4.99 -0.61 -17.12
N VAL A 40 -5.21 -1.80 -17.61
CA VAL A 40 -4.93 -3.05 -16.90
C VAL A 40 -3.69 -3.68 -17.52
N VAL A 41 -2.72 -4.01 -16.68
CA VAL A 41 -1.53 -4.77 -17.05
C VAL A 41 -1.54 -6.07 -16.26
N GLU A 42 -1.46 -7.19 -16.94
CA GLU A 42 -1.43 -8.52 -16.34
C GLU A 42 -0.09 -9.17 -16.63
N VAL A 43 0.52 -9.72 -15.60
CA VAL A 43 1.70 -10.58 -15.70
C VAL A 43 1.32 -11.93 -15.12
N GLU A 44 1.41 -12.96 -15.90
CA GLU A 44 1.01 -14.33 -15.55
C GLU A 44 2.15 -15.29 -15.84
N ASP A 45 2.48 -16.15 -14.87
CA ASP A 45 3.43 -17.23 -15.02
C ASP A 45 2.76 -18.59 -14.76
N ASP A 46 3.28 -19.62 -15.38
CA ASP A 46 2.89 -21.02 -15.19
C ASP A 46 3.84 -21.77 -14.24
N GLY A 47 4.44 -21.01 -13.29
CA GLY A 47 5.42 -21.49 -12.33
C GLY A 47 4.84 -22.27 -11.16
N ALA A 48 5.61 -22.37 -10.09
CA ALA A 48 5.24 -23.12 -8.87
C ALA A 48 4.05 -22.53 -8.12
N GLY A 49 3.66 -21.28 -8.43
CA GLY A 49 2.70 -20.53 -7.64
C GLY A 49 3.21 -20.17 -6.25
N ILE A 50 2.38 -19.50 -5.50
CA ILE A 50 2.69 -19.06 -4.13
C ILE A 50 2.12 -20.08 -3.13
N ASP A 51 2.97 -20.55 -2.21
CA ASP A 51 2.53 -21.34 -1.06
C ASP A 51 1.94 -20.40 0.01
N ALA A 52 0.63 -20.24 -0.01
CA ALA A 52 -0.10 -19.38 0.92
C ALA A 52 0.12 -19.79 2.39
N ASP A 53 0.24 -21.09 2.66
CA ASP A 53 0.46 -21.58 4.03
C ASP A 53 1.89 -21.28 4.51
N GLU A 54 2.87 -21.27 3.60
CA GLU A 54 4.24 -20.85 3.92
C GLU A 54 4.30 -19.35 4.21
N LEU A 55 3.58 -18.52 3.45
CA LEU A 55 3.46 -17.09 3.73
C LEU A 55 2.87 -16.82 5.10
N VAL A 56 1.78 -17.51 5.46
CA VAL A 56 1.14 -17.38 6.78
C VAL A 56 2.10 -17.79 7.89
N ARG A 57 2.76 -18.95 7.76
CA ARG A 57 3.75 -19.39 8.76
C ARG A 57 4.90 -18.40 8.92
N SER A 58 5.38 -17.85 7.82
CA SER A 58 6.43 -16.84 7.82
C SER A 58 5.97 -15.54 8.49
N ALA A 59 4.75 -15.06 8.19
CA ALA A 59 4.19 -13.85 8.78
C ALA A 59 4.03 -13.99 10.31
N VAL A 60 3.53 -15.12 10.79
CA VAL A 60 3.43 -15.41 12.23
C VAL A 60 4.83 -15.52 12.86
N GLY A 61 5.76 -16.20 12.20
CA GLY A 61 7.14 -16.36 12.69
C GLY A 61 7.92 -15.05 12.81
N HIS A 62 7.61 -14.07 11.96
CA HIS A 62 8.18 -12.71 12.03
C HIS A 62 7.37 -11.75 12.94
N GLY A 63 6.31 -12.22 13.58
CA GLY A 63 5.45 -11.41 14.46
C GLY A 63 4.64 -10.35 13.71
N LEU A 64 4.41 -10.52 12.40
CA LEU A 64 3.59 -9.63 11.58
C LEU A 64 2.10 -9.94 11.72
N LEU A 65 1.77 -11.15 12.16
CA LEU A 65 0.43 -11.64 12.46
C LEU A 65 0.45 -12.51 13.72
N THR A 66 -0.64 -12.49 14.46
CA THR A 66 -0.90 -13.48 15.52
C THR A 66 -1.45 -14.77 14.92
N ALA A 67 -1.39 -15.88 15.68
CA ALA A 67 -1.96 -17.15 15.25
C ALA A 67 -3.50 -17.07 15.10
N GLU A 68 -4.16 -16.23 15.89
CA GLU A 68 -5.60 -15.99 15.82
C GLU A 68 -5.98 -15.27 14.54
N GLU A 69 -5.32 -14.14 14.22
CA GLU A 69 -5.51 -13.42 12.96
C GLU A 69 -5.24 -14.32 11.74
N ALA A 70 -4.20 -15.14 11.80
CA ALA A 70 -3.85 -16.07 10.72
C ALA A 70 -4.95 -17.10 10.40
N ASN A 71 -5.72 -17.51 11.41
CA ASN A 71 -6.83 -18.46 11.26
C ASN A 71 -8.08 -17.81 10.63
N GLU A 72 -8.23 -16.49 10.73
CA GLU A 72 -9.36 -15.74 10.17
C GLU A 72 -9.15 -15.35 8.69
N LEU A 73 -7.93 -15.51 8.16
CA LEU A 73 -7.60 -15.15 6.80
C LEU A 73 -8.31 -16.04 5.78
N THR A 74 -8.95 -15.41 4.78
CA THR A 74 -9.42 -16.13 3.59
C THR A 74 -8.24 -16.58 2.72
N ASP A 75 -8.46 -17.52 1.80
CA ASP A 75 -7.41 -17.97 0.88
C ASP A 75 -6.81 -16.81 0.07
N ARG A 76 -7.63 -15.83 -0.29
CA ARG A 76 -7.17 -14.60 -0.95
C ARG A 76 -6.28 -13.76 -0.05
N ASP A 77 -6.71 -13.52 1.20
CA ASP A 77 -5.92 -12.73 2.15
C ASP A 77 -4.56 -13.35 2.41
N ARG A 78 -4.49 -14.69 2.47
CA ARG A 78 -3.22 -15.43 2.64
C ARG A 78 -2.25 -15.18 1.49
N VAL A 79 -2.71 -15.16 0.24
CA VAL A 79 -1.86 -14.85 -0.92
C VAL A 79 -1.47 -13.38 -0.92
N GLU A 80 -2.36 -12.46 -0.51
CA GLU A 80 -2.08 -11.02 -0.41
C GLU A 80 -0.97 -10.68 0.60
N LEU A 81 -0.64 -11.59 1.54
CA LEU A 81 0.50 -11.44 2.45
C LEU A 81 1.83 -11.23 1.71
N VAL A 82 1.93 -11.62 0.44
CA VAL A 82 3.13 -11.38 -0.38
C VAL A 82 3.51 -9.90 -0.47
N PHE A 83 2.54 -8.99 -0.24
CA PHE A 83 2.75 -7.55 -0.22
C PHE A 83 3.10 -6.98 1.17
N LEU A 84 3.18 -7.80 2.21
CA LEU A 84 3.55 -7.32 3.54
C LEU A 84 5.04 -6.94 3.57
N PRO A 85 5.37 -5.73 4.08
CA PRO A 85 6.76 -5.34 4.27
C PRO A 85 7.49 -6.31 5.20
N GLY A 86 8.68 -6.73 4.78
CA GLY A 86 9.51 -7.63 5.60
C GLY A 86 9.18 -9.12 5.46
N LEU A 87 8.14 -9.48 4.71
CA LEU A 87 7.80 -10.87 4.42
C LEU A 87 8.53 -11.35 3.14
N SER A 88 9.86 -11.35 3.15
CA SER A 88 10.62 -12.00 2.10
C SER A 88 10.82 -13.47 2.49
N THR A 89 10.41 -14.39 1.63
CA THR A 89 10.61 -15.85 1.82
C THR A 89 12.08 -16.28 1.77
N ARG A 90 13.01 -15.35 1.63
CA ARG A 90 14.45 -15.63 1.68
C ARG A 90 15.13 -15.02 2.89
N SER A 91 15.77 -15.89 3.67
CA SER A 91 16.64 -15.57 4.80
C SER A 91 18.03 -15.02 4.39
N GLU A 92 18.34 -14.92 3.09
CA GLU A 92 19.62 -14.36 2.62
C GLU A 92 19.39 -13.29 1.54
N PRO A 93 20.01 -12.09 1.67
CA PRO A 93 20.06 -11.11 0.59
C PRO A 93 20.95 -11.66 -0.54
N GLY A 94 20.33 -12.10 -1.62
CA GLY A 94 21.04 -12.57 -2.81
C GLY A 94 22.03 -11.50 -3.32
N ARG A 95 23.25 -11.88 -3.62
CA ARG A 95 24.38 -11.03 -4.07
C ARG A 95 24.12 -10.15 -5.29
N LEU A 96 22.99 -10.30 -5.99
CA LEU A 96 22.62 -9.57 -7.22
C LEU A 96 21.48 -8.55 -7.03
N SER A 97 20.80 -8.54 -5.88
CA SER A 97 19.72 -7.58 -5.59
C SER A 97 20.12 -6.69 -4.41
N GLY A 98 21.02 -5.77 -4.63
CA GLY A 98 21.64 -4.87 -3.64
C GLY A 98 20.68 -3.88 -2.95
N ARG A 99 19.38 -4.04 -3.07
CA ARG A 99 18.33 -3.36 -2.29
C ARG A 99 17.13 -4.31 -2.34
N GLY A 100 16.77 -4.96 -1.24
CA GLY A 100 15.62 -5.85 -1.12
C GLY A 100 14.32 -5.20 -1.62
N VAL A 101 14.09 -5.22 -2.93
CA VAL A 101 12.89 -4.65 -3.55
C VAL A 101 11.87 -5.78 -3.59
N GLY A 102 11.08 -5.87 -2.52
CA GLY A 102 9.99 -6.81 -2.38
C GLY A 102 8.73 -6.40 -3.15
N MET A 103 7.71 -7.23 -3.07
CA MET A 103 6.38 -6.94 -3.66
C MET A 103 5.67 -5.78 -2.95
N ASP A 104 6.03 -5.47 -1.71
CA ASP A 104 5.60 -4.31 -0.94
C ASP A 104 5.96 -2.98 -1.65
N VAL A 105 7.16 -2.91 -2.21
CA VAL A 105 7.61 -1.74 -3.00
C VAL A 105 6.81 -1.61 -4.29
N VAL A 106 6.44 -2.73 -4.93
CA VAL A 106 5.56 -2.72 -6.11
C VAL A 106 4.21 -2.14 -5.74
N LYS A 107 3.57 -2.64 -4.67
CA LYS A 107 2.27 -2.16 -4.17
C LYS A 107 2.32 -0.66 -3.85
N THR A 108 3.37 -0.23 -3.15
CA THR A 108 3.57 1.18 -2.78
C THR A 108 3.72 2.08 -4.02
N ASN A 109 4.53 1.68 -5.00
CA ASN A 109 4.75 2.49 -6.21
C ASN A 109 3.51 2.58 -7.09
N ILE A 110 2.76 1.48 -7.23
CA ILE A 110 1.48 1.47 -7.96
C ILE A 110 0.46 2.34 -7.23
N GLY A 111 0.38 2.24 -5.90
CA GLY A 111 -0.50 3.09 -5.08
C GLY A 111 -0.20 4.59 -5.23
N ARG A 112 1.09 4.98 -5.32
CA ARG A 112 1.48 6.39 -5.59
C ARG A 112 0.98 6.91 -6.93
N LEU A 113 0.78 6.02 -7.90
CA LEU A 113 0.19 6.35 -9.20
C LEU A 113 -1.34 6.32 -9.19
N GLY A 114 -1.95 6.13 -8.04
CA GLY A 114 -3.41 5.97 -7.90
C GLY A 114 -3.92 4.63 -8.43
N GLY A 115 -3.02 3.66 -8.62
CA GLY A 115 -3.35 2.33 -9.09
C GLY A 115 -3.53 1.31 -7.97
N VAL A 116 -3.96 0.13 -8.37
CA VAL A 116 -4.14 -1.03 -7.49
C VAL A 116 -3.39 -2.21 -8.08
N VAL A 117 -2.82 -3.06 -7.23
CA VAL A 117 -2.25 -4.34 -7.63
C VAL A 117 -2.98 -5.45 -6.88
N ASP A 118 -3.39 -6.46 -7.64
CA ASP A 118 -4.03 -7.68 -7.15
C ASP A 118 -3.17 -8.89 -7.51
N VAL A 119 -3.21 -9.94 -6.69
CA VAL A 119 -2.49 -11.19 -6.91
C VAL A 119 -3.43 -12.36 -6.79
N GLN A 120 -3.36 -13.25 -7.76
CA GLN A 120 -4.02 -14.55 -7.75
C GLN A 120 -2.96 -15.61 -7.97
N SER A 121 -2.92 -16.61 -7.14
CA SER A 121 -1.94 -17.66 -7.26
C SER A 121 -2.49 -18.97 -6.71
N GLU A 122 -2.11 -20.05 -7.38
CA GLU A 122 -2.42 -21.41 -6.98
C GLU A 122 -1.14 -22.24 -7.00
N LYS A 123 -0.83 -22.87 -5.88
CA LYS A 123 0.35 -23.71 -5.75
C LYS A 123 0.37 -24.84 -6.77
N GLY A 124 1.46 -24.95 -7.49
CA GLY A 124 1.63 -25.92 -8.58
C GLY A 124 1.07 -25.48 -9.94
N ILE A 125 0.29 -24.40 -10.02
CA ILE A 125 -0.30 -23.88 -11.27
C ILE A 125 0.44 -22.66 -11.78
N GLY A 126 0.59 -21.61 -10.93
CA GLY A 126 1.28 -20.39 -11.30
C GLY A 126 0.76 -19.16 -10.56
N THR A 127 1.19 -17.99 -11.01
CA THR A 127 0.82 -16.70 -10.40
C THR A 127 0.38 -15.70 -11.46
N LYS A 128 -0.70 -14.97 -11.17
CA LYS A 128 -1.19 -13.85 -11.97
C LYS A 128 -1.20 -12.59 -11.13
N LEU A 129 -0.46 -11.58 -11.57
CA LEU A 129 -0.48 -10.22 -11.03
C LEU A 129 -1.26 -9.32 -11.98
N THR A 130 -2.24 -8.60 -11.43
CA THR A 130 -3.06 -7.63 -12.17
C THR A 130 -2.82 -6.25 -11.62
N ILE A 131 -2.29 -5.35 -12.44
CA ILE A 131 -2.07 -3.94 -12.13
C ILE A 131 -3.14 -3.14 -12.84
N THR A 132 -3.89 -2.34 -12.10
CA THR A 132 -4.89 -1.44 -12.64
C THR A 132 -4.45 0.00 -12.38
N LEU A 133 -4.27 0.79 -13.43
CA LEU A 133 -3.83 2.17 -13.37
C LEU A 133 -4.90 3.08 -14.01
N PRO A 134 -5.20 4.27 -13.44
CA PRO A 134 -6.04 5.24 -14.12
C PRO A 134 -5.35 5.77 -15.38
N ILE A 135 -6.09 5.94 -16.48
CA ILE A 135 -5.57 6.51 -17.75
C ILE A 135 -5.26 8.00 -17.59
N THR A 136 -6.05 8.69 -16.79
CA THR A 136 -5.80 10.09 -16.45
C THR A 136 -4.80 10.16 -15.32
N LEU A 137 -3.93 11.17 -15.35
CA LEU A 137 -3.24 11.62 -14.11
C LEU A 137 -4.29 11.63 -13.01
N ALA A 138 -4.03 10.89 -11.93
CA ALA A 138 -5.00 10.74 -10.86
C ALA A 138 -5.54 12.11 -10.47
N MET A 139 -6.82 12.40 -10.84
CA MET A 139 -7.48 13.58 -10.33
C MET A 139 -7.70 13.30 -8.84
N ILE A 140 -6.80 13.80 -8.03
CA ILE A 140 -6.93 13.73 -6.58
C ILE A 140 -7.94 14.80 -6.19
N SER A 141 -9.11 14.39 -5.76
CA SER A 141 -10.01 15.29 -5.06
C SER A 141 -9.31 15.78 -3.81
N ALA A 142 -9.12 17.07 -3.68
CA ALA A 142 -8.39 17.65 -2.56
C ALA A 142 -9.18 18.75 -1.88
N LEU A 143 -9.07 18.81 -0.55
CA LEU A 143 -9.49 19.97 0.23
C LEU A 143 -8.38 21.02 0.11
N MET A 144 -8.73 22.19 -0.44
CA MET A 144 -7.79 23.32 -0.48
C MET A 144 -7.85 24.05 0.85
N VAL A 145 -6.73 24.09 1.55
CA VAL A 145 -6.61 24.78 2.84
C VAL A 145 -5.59 25.92 2.72
N ARG A 146 -5.93 27.07 3.28
CA ARG A 146 -5.02 28.22 3.35
C ARG A 146 -4.33 28.22 4.72
N VAL A 147 -3.02 28.29 4.70
CA VAL A 147 -2.20 28.46 5.90
C VAL A 147 -1.32 29.68 5.67
N GLY A 148 -1.65 30.78 6.30
CA GLY A 148 -1.03 32.06 5.97
C GLY A 148 -1.34 32.51 4.55
N GLU A 149 -0.31 32.86 3.80
CA GLU A 149 -0.43 33.23 2.38
C GLU A 149 -0.38 32.02 1.43
N ALA A 150 0.04 30.87 1.94
CA ALA A 150 0.18 29.64 1.13
C ALA A 150 -1.13 28.84 1.08
N ILE A 151 -1.35 28.20 -0.06
CA ILE A 151 -2.49 27.29 -0.28
C ILE A 151 -1.94 25.88 -0.42
N TYR A 152 -2.46 24.95 0.38
CA TYR A 152 -2.10 23.53 0.38
C TYR A 152 -3.29 22.70 -0.10
N ALA A 153 -3.00 21.61 -0.81
CA ALA A 153 -3.98 20.63 -1.24
C ALA A 153 -3.87 19.38 -0.37
N MET A 154 -4.90 19.08 0.39
CA MET A 154 -4.98 17.89 1.25
C MET A 154 -5.85 16.84 0.58
N PRO A 155 -5.35 15.63 0.26
CA PRO A 155 -6.16 14.60 -0.39
C PRO A 155 -7.42 14.27 0.42
N LEU A 156 -8.60 14.33 -0.20
CA LEU A 156 -9.87 14.02 0.48
C LEU A 156 -9.93 12.60 1.03
N SER A 157 -9.16 11.67 0.45
CA SER A 157 -9.04 10.30 0.98
C SER A 157 -8.41 10.23 2.37
N SER A 158 -7.67 11.28 2.77
CA SER A 158 -7.05 11.39 4.09
C SER A 158 -7.87 12.22 5.07
N VAL A 159 -8.98 12.83 4.60
CA VAL A 159 -9.83 13.71 5.39
C VAL A 159 -11.04 12.95 5.87
N GLN A 160 -11.21 12.82 7.18
CA GLN A 160 -12.42 12.23 7.76
C GLN A 160 -13.55 13.26 7.84
N GLU A 161 -13.22 14.45 8.34
CA GLU A 161 -14.13 15.58 8.42
C GLU A 161 -13.35 16.90 8.53
N ALA A 162 -14.03 18.01 8.25
CA ALA A 162 -13.50 19.35 8.42
C ALA A 162 -14.47 20.17 9.27
N LEU A 163 -13.98 20.76 10.36
CA LEU A 163 -14.80 21.47 11.34
C LEU A 163 -14.20 22.85 11.62
N LEU A 164 -15.08 23.85 11.79
CA LEU A 164 -14.69 25.13 12.35
C LEU A 164 -14.77 25.05 13.88
N VAL A 165 -13.63 25.21 14.53
CA VAL A 165 -13.49 25.11 15.98
C VAL A 165 -13.21 26.48 16.56
N ASP A 166 -13.92 26.83 17.64
CA ASP A 166 -13.63 28.02 18.43
C ASP A 166 -12.35 27.81 19.24
N PRO A 167 -11.39 28.75 19.18
CA PRO A 167 -10.15 28.65 19.98
C PRO A 167 -10.38 28.43 21.46
N SER A 168 -11.47 28.94 22.04
CA SER A 168 -11.83 28.77 23.45
C SER A 168 -12.17 27.31 23.81
N SER A 169 -12.50 26.49 22.83
CA SER A 169 -12.78 25.07 23.04
C SER A 169 -11.52 24.16 22.98
N VAL A 170 -10.37 24.75 22.63
CA VAL A 170 -9.08 24.07 22.64
C VAL A 170 -8.47 24.16 24.03
N ARG A 171 -8.03 23.04 24.56
CA ARG A 171 -7.37 22.94 25.86
C ARG A 171 -5.90 22.56 25.67
N GLU A 172 -5.07 23.09 26.52
CA GLU A 172 -3.67 22.68 26.61
C GLU A 172 -3.50 21.63 27.72
N VAL A 173 -2.95 20.48 27.35
CA VAL A 173 -2.64 19.39 28.28
C VAL A 173 -1.21 18.93 27.99
N GLU A 174 -0.36 19.01 28.99
CA GLU A 174 1.06 18.65 28.91
C GLU A 174 1.81 19.31 27.73
N GLY A 175 1.51 20.58 27.44
CA GLY A 175 2.12 21.34 26.36
C GLY A 175 1.60 20.99 24.95
N ARG A 176 0.48 20.24 24.85
CA ARG A 176 -0.17 19.90 23.58
C ARG A 176 -1.58 20.47 23.54
N GLU A 177 -1.93 21.08 22.42
CA GLU A 177 -3.30 21.52 22.18
C GLU A 177 -4.20 20.32 21.90
N ILE A 178 -5.35 20.28 22.55
CA ILE A 178 -6.35 19.22 22.41
C ILE A 178 -7.70 19.86 22.10
N ALA A 179 -8.34 19.40 21.05
CA ALA A 179 -9.74 19.72 20.76
C ALA A 179 -10.64 18.52 21.06
N THR A 180 -11.86 18.82 21.53
CA THR A 180 -12.89 17.78 21.70
C THR A 180 -13.79 17.78 20.47
N VAL A 181 -13.70 16.72 19.67
CA VAL A 181 -14.51 16.50 18.48
C VAL A 181 -15.41 15.30 18.70
N ARG A 182 -16.72 15.50 18.66
CA ARG A 182 -17.74 14.44 18.87
C ARG A 182 -17.51 13.61 20.16
N GLY A 183 -17.09 14.26 21.22
CA GLY A 183 -16.81 13.61 22.51
C GLY A 183 -15.47 12.88 22.59
N LYS A 184 -14.65 12.92 21.55
CA LYS A 184 -13.27 12.39 21.56
C LYS A 184 -12.28 13.53 21.69
N SER A 185 -11.29 13.37 22.55
CA SER A 185 -10.18 14.31 22.69
C SER A 185 -9.10 13.98 21.68
N LEU A 186 -8.84 14.89 20.75
CA LEU A 186 -7.87 14.73 19.67
C LEU A 186 -6.74 15.76 19.84
N PRO A 187 -5.46 15.35 19.75
CA PRO A 187 -4.35 16.29 19.74
C PRO A 187 -4.38 17.09 18.43
N LEU A 188 -4.14 18.40 18.53
CA LEU A 188 -4.05 19.30 17.41
C LEU A 188 -2.60 19.46 16.96
N CYS A 189 -2.38 19.41 15.65
CA CYS A 189 -1.13 19.78 15.02
C CYS A 189 -1.35 21.01 14.16
N ARG A 190 -0.68 22.12 14.49
CA ARG A 190 -0.78 23.35 13.71
C ARG A 190 0.08 23.23 12.45
N LEU A 191 -0.54 23.37 11.28
CA LEU A 191 0.18 23.27 10.02
C LEU A 191 1.24 24.37 9.88
N GLU A 192 1.00 25.56 10.42
CA GLU A 192 1.97 26.65 10.45
C GLU A 192 3.28 26.26 11.20
N MET A 193 3.15 25.46 12.28
CA MET A 193 4.32 24.94 13.01
C MET A 193 4.97 23.77 12.28
N LEU A 194 4.14 22.90 11.70
CA LEU A 194 4.63 21.72 10.96
C LEU A 194 5.44 22.11 9.71
N PHE A 195 5.04 23.21 9.06
CA PHE A 195 5.70 23.70 7.85
C PHE A 195 6.68 24.84 8.10
N GLU A 196 6.97 25.15 9.36
CA GLU A 196 7.89 26.24 9.79
C GLU A 196 7.55 27.58 9.14
N LEU A 197 6.26 27.89 9.00
CA LEU A 197 5.79 29.13 8.42
C LEU A 197 5.83 30.27 9.45
N GLU A 198 6.10 31.48 8.96
CA GLU A 198 5.96 32.69 9.81
C GLU A 198 4.51 32.80 10.31
N LYS A 199 4.37 33.24 11.59
CA LYS A 199 3.06 33.46 12.18
C LYS A 199 2.30 34.51 11.39
N THR A 200 1.25 34.09 10.73
CA THR A 200 0.35 34.94 9.97
C THR A 200 -0.79 35.47 10.81
N GLU A 201 -1.39 36.56 10.35
CA GLU A 201 -2.59 37.12 10.98
C GLU A 201 -3.71 36.07 11.07
N ARG A 202 -4.27 35.96 12.25
CA ARG A 202 -5.40 35.05 12.50
C ARG A 202 -6.63 35.56 11.74
N ASP A 203 -7.47 34.62 11.29
CA ASP A 203 -8.78 34.94 10.75
C ASP A 203 -9.51 35.92 11.71
N PRO A 204 -10.11 37.00 11.20
CA PRO A 204 -10.85 37.97 12.02
C PRO A 204 -11.97 37.32 12.86
N SER A 205 -12.53 36.20 12.44
CA SER A 205 -13.50 35.43 13.23
C SER A 205 -12.86 34.68 14.40
N GLY A 206 -11.53 34.55 14.42
CA GLY A 206 -10.78 33.80 15.42
C GLY A 206 -10.97 32.29 15.37
N ARG A 207 -11.78 31.77 14.44
CA ARG A 207 -12.03 30.33 14.31
C ARG A 207 -10.90 29.61 13.58
N MET A 208 -10.71 28.36 13.95
CA MET A 208 -9.73 27.48 13.30
C MET A 208 -10.45 26.39 12.50
N LEU A 209 -9.97 26.11 11.29
CA LEU A 209 -10.35 24.91 10.58
C LEU A 209 -9.52 23.73 11.13
N VAL A 210 -10.20 22.70 11.64
CA VAL A 210 -9.62 21.42 12.05
C VAL A 210 -10.04 20.36 11.02
N VAL A 211 -9.08 19.62 10.55
CA VAL A 211 -9.27 18.59 9.51
C VAL A 211 -8.74 17.25 9.99
#